data_10616986a8b66ba607ba38421c270315
#
_entry.id   10616986a8b66ba607ba38421c270315
#
_cell.length_a   1.000
_cell.length_b   1.000
_cell.length_c   1.000
_cell.angle_alpha   90.00
_cell.angle_beta   90.00
_cell.angle_gamma   90.00
#
_symmetry.space_group_name_H-M   'P 1'
#
loop_
_entity.id
_entity.type
_entity.pdbx_description
1 polymer ?
#
loop_
_entity_poly.entity_id
_entity_poly.type
_entity_poly.pdbx_seq_one_letter_code
_entity_poly.pdbx_strand_id
1 'polypeptide(L)'
;MTAGVDTAAASHAASVPGNPSPDATLSHEQRGWSGAAIACEPKIVALRALLDMRPPEPVPSVRYVSRGNVLVVAGDDAAAAREAAARLADRLHVTLVERAWPQSPLPGVTSWSGRIDSAEGWLGEFNVQVCELQTAAGGAPVRATTAARFDLVLDFGATPLFAMRQPPQGYFRAPAIAALLEPMLEELGSAVGEFEKPRYFHYRENICAHSRSQVTGCNACIEICSTQAIAPDRDHVKVDPHLCMGCGACATVCPSGAMGYQYPRVAERGAQLKHLMAAYRAAGGGGDACIVFHNGHDARALLAQAAATGQGLAARMLPLEAWHVAAVGLDLLLPAIAFGASQVVVLAAGSEDPEYLAALRQQMAIGESILAALGYGGTHFAVIEARDARTLHERCVALEPAATVAIPAAFHVGNDKRTAIEFAVEHLLRYAPSPVDEIALPAGSPFGEIQVNRDKCTMCMACVGACPESALMDGVDKPLLKFLERNCVQCGLCEATCPEDAIALSPRLLLTPAVR
;
A
#
# COMPACT_ATOMS: atom_id res chain seq x y z
N MET A 1 -6.83 21.86 32.77
CA MET A 1 -7.78 21.60 31.68
C MET A 1 -6.97 21.02 30.55
N THR A 2 -6.79 19.72 30.55
CA THR A 2 -6.02 18.98 29.54
C THR A 2 -7.03 18.16 28.75
N ALA A 3 -7.19 18.50 27.47
CA ALA A 3 -8.04 17.77 26.56
C ALA A 3 -7.33 16.47 26.16
N GLY A 4 -7.96 15.35 26.50
CA GLY A 4 -7.53 14.02 26.06
C GLY A 4 -7.78 13.84 24.57
N VAL A 5 -6.79 13.36 23.87
CA VAL A 5 -6.89 12.90 22.48
C VAL A 5 -7.32 11.44 22.52
N ASP A 6 -8.59 11.19 22.23
CA ASP A 6 -9.11 9.83 22.01
C ASP A 6 -8.60 9.29 20.67
N THR A 7 -7.59 8.44 20.74
CA THR A 7 -7.18 7.60 19.60
C THR A 7 -7.98 6.30 19.62
N ALA A 8 -9.19 6.34 19.07
CA ALA A 8 -9.93 5.12 18.74
C ALA A 8 -9.34 4.50 17.47
N ALA A 9 -8.29 3.70 17.61
CA ALA A 9 -7.86 2.77 16.58
C ALA A 9 -8.89 1.63 16.52
N ALA A 10 -9.88 1.73 15.63
CA ALA A 10 -10.73 0.61 15.28
C ALA A 10 -9.87 -0.41 14.52
N SER A 11 -9.56 -1.52 15.15
CA SER A 11 -8.96 -2.68 14.50
C SER A 11 -10.00 -3.31 13.56
N HIS A 12 -10.01 -2.90 12.30
CA HIS A 12 -10.67 -3.69 11.27
C HIS A 12 -9.70 -4.80 10.86
N ALA A 13 -9.88 -5.98 11.43
CA ALA A 13 -9.39 -7.18 10.80
C ALA A 13 -10.07 -7.25 9.43
N ALA A 14 -9.29 -7.13 8.35
CA ALA A 14 -9.82 -7.31 7.02
C ALA A 14 -10.28 -8.76 6.90
N SER A 15 -11.59 -8.98 6.83
CA SER A 15 -12.17 -10.27 6.47
C SER A 15 -11.47 -10.79 5.22
N VAL A 16 -11.05 -12.03 5.22
CA VAL A 16 -10.49 -12.69 4.03
C VAL A 16 -11.61 -12.70 2.98
N PRO A 17 -11.55 -11.89 1.90
CA PRO A 17 -12.56 -11.98 0.88
C PRO A 17 -12.35 -13.33 0.20
N GLY A 18 -13.35 -14.20 0.28
CA GLY A 18 -13.41 -15.37 -0.57
C GLY A 18 -13.14 -14.93 -2.01
N ASN A 19 -12.38 -15.73 -2.75
CA ASN A 19 -12.01 -15.47 -4.13
C ASN A 19 -13.26 -15.02 -4.91
N PRO A 20 -13.37 -13.77 -5.37
CA PRO A 20 -14.54 -13.37 -6.14
C PRO A 20 -14.56 -14.23 -7.41
N SER A 21 -15.67 -14.95 -7.61
CA SER A 21 -15.99 -15.59 -8.89
C SER A 21 -15.70 -14.57 -10.02
N PRO A 22 -15.24 -14.98 -11.21
CA PRO A 22 -15.02 -14.08 -12.34
C PRO A 22 -16.21 -13.19 -12.69
N ASP A 23 -17.42 -13.59 -12.30
CA ASP A 23 -18.65 -12.79 -12.43
C ASP A 23 -18.83 -11.73 -11.32
N ALA A 24 -18.02 -11.74 -10.26
CA ALA A 24 -18.12 -10.80 -9.14
C ALA A 24 -17.41 -9.45 -9.40
N THR A 25 -16.83 -9.23 -10.56
CA THR A 25 -16.12 -7.99 -10.88
C THR A 25 -17.01 -6.76 -11.01
N LEU A 26 -18.34 -6.94 -10.94
CA LEU A 26 -19.28 -5.82 -10.90
C LEU A 26 -20.49 -6.23 -10.08
N SER A 27 -20.43 -5.88 -8.81
CA SER A 27 -21.58 -6.04 -7.92
C SER A 27 -22.80 -5.29 -8.45
N HIS A 28 -23.97 -5.76 -8.04
CA HIS A 28 -25.28 -5.10 -8.25
C HIS A 28 -25.25 -3.59 -7.93
N GLU A 29 -24.30 -3.13 -7.13
CA GLU A 29 -24.09 -1.74 -6.69
C GLU A 29 -23.48 -0.84 -7.76
N GLN A 30 -22.63 -1.34 -8.64
CA GLN A 30 -22.17 -0.55 -9.81
C GLN A 30 -23.30 -0.29 -10.82
N ARG A 31 -24.34 -1.11 -10.82
CA ARG A 31 -25.59 -0.85 -11.54
C ARG A 31 -26.49 0.15 -10.82
N GLY A 32 -26.40 0.27 -9.49
CA GLY A 32 -27.16 1.22 -8.67
C GLY A 32 -26.70 2.68 -8.77
N TRP A 33 -25.49 2.92 -9.28
CA TRP A 33 -24.96 4.28 -9.49
C TRP A 33 -25.67 5.06 -10.59
N SER A 34 -26.54 4.42 -11.37
CA SER A 34 -27.31 5.05 -12.45
C SER A 34 -28.55 5.83 -11.95
N GLY A 35 -28.87 5.82 -10.67
CA GLY A 35 -30.18 6.23 -10.18
C GLY A 35 -30.29 7.51 -9.38
N ALA A 36 -29.22 8.16 -8.93
CA ALA A 36 -29.36 9.32 -8.08
C ALA A 36 -28.38 10.45 -8.41
N ALA A 37 -28.94 11.58 -8.73
CA ALA A 37 -28.39 12.93 -8.80
C ALA A 37 -27.15 13.15 -9.71
N ILE A 38 -27.39 13.83 -10.84
CA ILE A 38 -26.44 14.31 -11.84
C ILE A 38 -25.79 13.16 -12.63
N ALA A 39 -26.60 12.30 -13.22
CA ALA A 39 -26.19 11.41 -14.28
C ALA A 39 -25.81 12.26 -15.52
N CYS A 40 -24.51 12.58 -15.66
CA CYS A 40 -23.97 13.08 -16.91
C CYS A 40 -23.79 11.89 -17.85
N GLU A 41 -24.38 11.92 -19.02
CA GLU A 41 -24.28 10.86 -20.01
C GLU A 41 -22.82 10.44 -20.29
N PRO A 42 -21.84 11.37 -20.47
CA PRO A 42 -20.42 11.03 -20.64
C PRO A 42 -19.84 10.21 -19.50
N LYS A 43 -20.18 10.50 -18.25
CA LYS A 43 -19.72 9.74 -17.07
C LYS A 43 -20.25 8.31 -17.11
N ILE A 44 -21.53 8.12 -17.43
CA ILE A 44 -22.16 6.80 -17.53
C ILE A 44 -21.53 5.99 -18.65
N VAL A 45 -21.34 6.59 -19.82
CA VAL A 45 -20.70 5.94 -20.97
C VAL A 45 -19.28 5.51 -20.61
N ALA A 46 -18.49 6.37 -19.98
CA ALA A 46 -17.12 6.07 -19.58
C ALA A 46 -17.04 4.92 -18.55
N LEU A 47 -17.91 4.92 -17.54
CA LEU A 47 -17.95 3.86 -16.55
C LEU A 47 -18.44 2.53 -17.14
N ARG A 48 -19.40 2.55 -18.05
CA ARG A 48 -19.84 1.36 -18.79
C ARG A 48 -18.73 0.78 -19.65
N ALA A 49 -17.95 1.63 -20.31
CA ALA A 49 -16.83 1.18 -21.14
C ALA A 49 -15.78 0.38 -20.34
N LEU A 50 -15.61 0.66 -19.05
CA LEU A 50 -14.74 -0.17 -18.19
C LEU A 50 -15.27 -1.60 -18.02
N LEU A 51 -16.60 -1.79 -18.08
CA LEU A 51 -17.25 -3.10 -17.95
C LEU A 51 -16.97 -4.00 -19.16
N ASP A 52 -16.78 -3.39 -20.34
CA ASP A 52 -16.52 -4.10 -21.58
C ASP A 52 -15.04 -4.46 -21.75
N MET A 53 -14.19 -3.99 -20.83
CA MET A 53 -12.77 -4.33 -20.85
C MET A 53 -12.56 -5.79 -20.41
N ARG A 54 -11.52 -6.42 -20.98
CA ARG A 54 -11.08 -7.74 -20.50
C ARG A 54 -10.71 -7.63 -19.01
N PRO A 55 -11.18 -8.57 -18.17
CA PRO A 55 -10.76 -8.60 -16.78
C PRO A 55 -9.23 -8.72 -16.66
N PRO A 56 -8.63 -8.21 -15.55
CA PRO A 56 -7.21 -8.38 -15.28
C PRO A 56 -6.77 -9.84 -15.33
N GLU A 57 -5.54 -10.08 -15.76
CA GLU A 57 -4.99 -11.43 -15.77
C GLU A 57 -4.86 -11.98 -14.35
N PRO A 58 -5.20 -13.26 -14.14
CA PRO A 58 -5.01 -13.90 -12.84
C PRO A 58 -3.56 -13.79 -12.36
N VAL A 59 -3.40 -13.56 -11.07
CA VAL A 59 -2.10 -13.56 -10.41
C VAL A 59 -1.96 -14.83 -9.55
N PRO A 60 -0.73 -15.29 -9.27
CA PRO A 60 -0.51 -16.41 -8.37
C PRO A 60 -1.18 -16.17 -7.02
N SER A 61 -1.70 -17.24 -6.38
CA SER A 61 -2.32 -17.16 -5.05
C SER A 61 -1.36 -17.58 -3.94
N VAL A 62 -1.68 -17.14 -2.72
CA VAL A 62 -1.05 -17.54 -1.47
C VAL A 62 -2.10 -18.25 -0.65
N ARG A 63 -1.79 -19.48 -0.21
CA ARG A 63 -2.74 -20.36 0.47
C ARG A 63 -2.53 -20.35 1.98
N TYR A 64 -3.62 -20.35 2.72
CA TYR A 64 -3.68 -20.54 4.17
C TYR A 64 -4.52 -21.77 4.49
N VAL A 65 -4.15 -22.46 5.56
CA VAL A 65 -4.92 -23.60 6.06
C VAL A 65 -5.09 -23.44 7.57
N SER A 66 -6.30 -23.21 8.01
CA SER A 66 -6.66 -23.15 9.44
C SER A 66 -7.50 -24.38 9.81
N ARG A 67 -7.06 -25.11 10.83
CA ARG A 67 -7.78 -26.26 11.38
C ARG A 67 -8.59 -25.90 12.62
N GLY A 68 -8.56 -24.63 13.01
CA GLY A 68 -9.30 -24.13 14.15
C GLY A 68 -8.62 -24.35 15.52
N ASN A 69 -7.28 -24.49 15.53
CA ASN A 69 -6.51 -24.46 16.78
C ASN A 69 -6.32 -23.01 17.23
N VAL A 70 -6.99 -22.60 18.28
CA VAL A 70 -7.03 -21.22 18.77
C VAL A 70 -6.24 -21.10 20.05
N LEU A 71 -5.33 -20.13 20.12
CA LEU A 71 -4.74 -19.64 21.35
C LEU A 71 -5.55 -18.45 21.87
N VAL A 72 -6.08 -18.55 23.08
CA VAL A 72 -6.65 -17.41 23.81
C VAL A 72 -5.65 -16.99 24.88
N VAL A 73 -5.15 -15.76 24.80
CA VAL A 73 -4.20 -15.21 25.78
C VAL A 73 -4.96 -14.34 26.75
N ALA A 74 -5.05 -14.77 28.01
CA ALA A 74 -5.68 -14.00 29.05
C ALA A 74 -4.77 -12.81 29.44
N GLY A 75 -5.36 -11.63 29.49
CA GLY A 75 -4.75 -10.43 30.03
C GLY A 75 -4.89 -10.33 31.55
N ASP A 76 -4.92 -9.10 32.03
CA ASP A 76 -5.20 -8.84 33.44
C ASP A 76 -6.67 -9.12 33.80
N ASP A 77 -7.60 -8.99 32.84
CA ASP A 77 -8.98 -9.45 32.93
C ASP A 77 -9.12 -10.87 32.36
N ALA A 78 -8.83 -11.85 33.20
CA ALA A 78 -8.97 -13.26 32.82
C ALA A 78 -10.44 -13.67 32.63
N ALA A 79 -11.42 -12.96 33.18
CA ALA A 79 -12.84 -13.33 33.11
C ALA A 79 -13.37 -13.24 31.67
N ALA A 80 -13.10 -12.13 30.97
CA ALA A 80 -13.51 -11.96 29.57
C ALA A 80 -12.83 -12.98 28.65
N ALA A 81 -11.53 -13.27 28.86
CA ALA A 81 -10.82 -14.29 28.08
C ALA A 81 -11.40 -15.71 28.31
N ARG A 82 -11.76 -16.02 29.54
CA ARG A 82 -12.41 -17.31 29.90
C ARG A 82 -13.80 -17.45 29.29
N GLU A 83 -14.59 -16.38 29.30
CA GLU A 83 -15.91 -16.36 28.64
C GLU A 83 -15.76 -16.58 27.13
N ALA A 84 -14.87 -15.85 26.47
CA ALA A 84 -14.59 -16.01 25.05
C ALA A 84 -14.10 -17.43 24.72
N ALA A 85 -13.19 -17.99 25.51
CA ALA A 85 -12.67 -19.33 25.34
C ALA A 85 -13.77 -20.40 25.48
N ALA A 86 -14.65 -20.27 26.47
CA ALA A 86 -15.77 -21.19 26.66
C ALA A 86 -16.74 -21.17 25.45
N ARG A 87 -17.02 -20.01 24.88
CA ARG A 87 -17.91 -19.85 23.72
C ARG A 87 -17.30 -20.40 22.43
N LEU A 88 -15.98 -20.26 22.25
CA LEU A 88 -15.29 -20.80 21.09
C LEU A 88 -15.11 -22.32 21.15
N ALA A 89 -15.07 -22.91 22.35
CA ALA A 89 -14.82 -24.34 22.56
C ALA A 89 -15.87 -25.27 21.93
N ASP A 90 -17.08 -24.77 21.64
CA ASP A 90 -18.11 -25.54 20.94
C ASP A 90 -17.79 -25.80 19.46
N ARG A 91 -16.92 -24.99 18.87
CA ARG A 91 -16.62 -25.01 17.44
C ARG A 91 -15.12 -25.23 17.13
N LEU A 92 -14.23 -24.88 18.06
CA LEU A 92 -12.78 -24.79 17.84
C LEU A 92 -12.00 -25.54 18.92
N HIS A 93 -10.76 -25.87 18.62
CA HIS A 93 -9.81 -26.41 19.59
C HIS A 93 -9.14 -25.26 20.35
N VAL A 94 -9.66 -24.93 21.52
CA VAL A 94 -9.22 -23.76 22.28
C VAL A 94 -8.18 -24.14 23.33
N THR A 95 -7.06 -23.44 23.31
CA THR A 95 -6.06 -23.41 24.38
C THR A 95 -6.09 -22.04 25.04
N LEU A 96 -6.41 -21.99 26.33
CA LEU A 96 -6.40 -20.77 27.14
C LEU A 96 -5.11 -20.69 27.94
N VAL A 97 -4.33 -19.62 27.77
CA VAL A 97 -3.13 -19.34 28.56
C VAL A 97 -3.45 -18.26 29.58
N GLU A 98 -3.27 -18.59 30.85
CA GLU A 98 -3.39 -17.68 32.00
C GLU A 98 -2.04 -17.55 32.72
N ARG A 99 -1.81 -16.47 33.45
CA ARG A 99 -0.55 -16.27 34.21
C ARG A 99 -0.36 -17.32 35.32
N ALA A 100 -1.45 -17.80 35.89
CA ALA A 100 -1.45 -18.82 36.94
C ALA A 100 -2.39 -19.96 36.56
N TRP A 101 -2.16 -21.16 37.06
CA TRP A 101 -3.03 -22.31 36.83
C TRP A 101 -4.45 -22.02 37.31
N PRO A 102 -5.50 -22.23 36.47
CA PRO A 102 -6.86 -21.93 36.84
C PRO A 102 -7.39 -22.83 37.95
N GLN A 103 -8.05 -22.25 38.96
CA GLN A 103 -8.69 -23.03 40.04
C GLN A 103 -9.86 -23.90 39.54
N SER A 104 -10.54 -23.43 38.47
CA SER A 104 -11.66 -24.12 37.85
C SER A 104 -11.42 -24.18 36.33
N PRO A 105 -10.87 -25.29 35.80
CA PRO A 105 -10.72 -25.51 34.37
C PRO A 105 -12.07 -25.45 33.66
N LEU A 106 -12.07 -24.90 32.42
CA LEU A 106 -13.26 -24.82 31.59
C LEU A 106 -13.47 -26.13 30.81
N PRO A 107 -14.72 -26.67 30.76
CA PRO A 107 -15.00 -27.81 29.90
C PRO A 107 -14.68 -27.55 28.43
N GLY A 108 -14.05 -28.51 27.76
CA GLY A 108 -13.70 -28.40 26.34
C GLY A 108 -12.53 -27.45 26.02
N VAL A 109 -11.95 -26.78 27.03
CA VAL A 109 -10.82 -25.86 26.85
C VAL A 109 -9.56 -26.47 27.44
N THR A 110 -8.48 -26.52 26.65
CA THR A 110 -7.14 -26.87 27.14
C THR A 110 -6.59 -25.71 27.95
N SER A 111 -6.32 -25.96 29.24
CA SER A 111 -5.77 -24.93 30.12
C SER A 111 -4.26 -25.01 30.18
N TRP A 112 -3.60 -23.87 30.01
CA TRP A 112 -2.19 -23.66 30.21
C TRP A 112 -1.98 -22.50 31.20
N SER A 113 -0.92 -22.56 32.02
CA SER A 113 -0.43 -21.38 32.68
C SER A 113 1.00 -21.07 32.22
N GLY A 114 1.33 -19.78 32.16
CA GLY A 114 2.61 -19.32 31.68
C GLY A 114 2.56 -17.88 31.16
N ARG A 115 3.65 -17.45 30.55
CA ARG A 115 3.77 -16.13 29.93
C ARG A 115 4.15 -16.29 28.47
N ILE A 116 3.44 -15.61 27.59
CA ILE A 116 3.85 -15.50 26.19
C ILE A 116 5.06 -14.57 26.11
N ASP A 117 6.13 -15.05 25.52
CA ASP A 117 7.38 -14.32 25.32
C ASP A 117 7.40 -13.64 23.95
N SER A 118 7.04 -14.38 22.90
CA SER A 118 6.91 -13.86 21.54
C SER A 118 5.88 -14.66 20.74
N ALA A 119 5.37 -14.04 19.70
CA ALA A 119 4.52 -14.66 18.69
C ALA A 119 4.95 -14.17 17.31
N GLU A 120 4.98 -15.06 16.32
CA GLU A 120 5.25 -14.76 14.94
C GLU A 120 4.40 -15.64 14.02
N GLY A 121 4.23 -15.25 12.75
CA GLY A 121 3.48 -16.02 11.78
C GLY A 121 2.17 -15.38 11.35
N TRP A 122 1.25 -16.19 10.87
CA TRP A 122 0.00 -15.80 10.23
C TRP A 122 -1.07 -16.88 10.39
N LEU A 123 -2.26 -16.66 9.87
CA LEU A 123 -3.39 -17.57 9.87
C LEU A 123 -2.97 -19.01 9.48
N GLY A 124 -3.14 -19.96 10.38
CA GLY A 124 -2.77 -21.36 10.24
C GLY A 124 -1.32 -21.70 10.65
N GLU A 125 -0.46 -20.71 10.90
CA GLU A 125 0.98 -20.91 11.14
C GLU A 125 1.54 -19.93 12.19
N PHE A 126 0.81 -19.67 13.28
CA PHE A 126 1.35 -18.90 14.39
C PHE A 126 2.30 -19.75 15.22
N ASN A 127 3.53 -19.31 15.38
CA ASN A 127 4.52 -19.86 16.30
C ASN A 127 4.58 -18.99 17.54
N VAL A 128 4.25 -19.56 18.69
CA VAL A 128 4.20 -18.83 19.96
C VAL A 128 5.21 -19.43 20.92
N GLN A 129 6.02 -18.56 21.53
CA GLN A 129 6.98 -18.95 22.55
C GLN A 129 6.37 -18.72 23.93
N VAL A 130 6.27 -19.78 24.74
CA VAL A 130 5.70 -19.74 26.08
C VAL A 130 6.78 -20.04 27.12
N CYS A 131 6.98 -19.12 28.05
CA CYS A 131 7.87 -19.28 29.20
C CYS A 131 7.08 -19.76 30.41
N GLU A 132 7.76 -20.54 31.28
CA GLU A 132 7.18 -21.07 32.54
C GLU A 132 5.90 -21.88 32.29
N LEU A 133 5.84 -22.58 31.13
CA LEU A 133 4.67 -23.33 30.72
C LEU A 133 4.34 -24.46 31.69
N GLN A 134 3.10 -24.47 32.18
CA GLN A 134 2.47 -25.57 32.89
C GLN A 134 1.21 -26.04 32.14
N THR A 135 1.14 -27.35 31.88
CA THR A 135 0.04 -27.95 31.08
C THR A 135 -0.85 -28.89 31.87
N ALA A 136 -0.54 -29.12 33.16
CA ALA A 136 -1.32 -30.00 34.04
C ALA A 136 -1.41 -29.43 35.47
N ALA A 137 -2.52 -29.67 36.13
CA ALA A 137 -2.73 -29.29 37.52
C ALA A 137 -1.65 -29.94 38.44
N GLY A 138 -1.01 -29.12 39.26
CA GLY A 138 0.06 -29.59 40.15
C GLY A 138 1.38 -29.95 39.46
N GLY A 139 1.47 -29.82 38.14
CA GLY A 139 2.70 -29.98 37.39
C GLY A 139 3.70 -28.86 37.68
N ALA A 140 5.01 -29.17 37.68
CA ALA A 140 6.02 -28.12 37.74
C ALA A 140 6.09 -27.34 36.41
N PRO A 141 6.20 -26.01 36.43
CA PRO A 141 6.35 -25.24 35.21
C PRO A 141 7.66 -25.58 34.50
N VAL A 142 7.60 -25.69 33.16
CA VAL A 142 8.79 -25.88 32.33
C VAL A 142 9.55 -24.54 32.30
N ARG A 143 10.74 -24.49 32.89
CA ARG A 143 11.53 -23.24 32.92
C ARG A 143 12.08 -22.81 31.58
N ALA A 144 12.26 -23.75 30.64
CA ALA A 144 12.67 -23.44 29.27
C ALA A 144 11.50 -22.87 28.45
N THR A 145 11.80 -21.96 27.54
CA THR A 145 10.82 -21.48 26.56
C THR A 145 10.38 -22.62 25.66
N THR A 146 9.09 -22.80 25.51
CA THR A 146 8.48 -23.87 24.72
C THR A 146 7.76 -23.25 23.52
N ALA A 147 8.09 -23.74 22.32
CA ALA A 147 7.40 -23.35 21.10
C ALA A 147 6.10 -24.13 20.93
N ALA A 148 5.02 -23.45 20.58
CA ALA A 148 3.74 -24.04 20.25
C ALA A 148 3.15 -23.43 19.00
N ARG A 149 2.38 -24.21 18.23
CA ARG A 149 1.74 -23.76 16.98
C ARG A 149 0.24 -23.64 17.13
N PHE A 150 -0.31 -22.56 16.58
CA PHE A 150 -1.72 -22.28 16.55
C PHE A 150 -2.12 -21.76 15.17
N ASP A 151 -3.39 -21.96 14.81
CA ASP A 151 -3.95 -21.44 13.58
C ASP A 151 -4.45 -20.01 13.75
N LEU A 152 -4.93 -19.68 14.95
CA LEU A 152 -5.59 -18.44 15.32
C LEU A 152 -5.11 -17.99 16.71
N VAL A 153 -5.10 -16.68 16.92
CA VAL A 153 -4.74 -16.08 18.21
C VAL A 153 -5.77 -15.01 18.60
N LEU A 154 -6.34 -15.13 19.80
CA LEU A 154 -7.19 -14.12 20.42
C LEU A 154 -6.50 -13.58 21.66
N ASP A 155 -6.13 -12.30 21.63
CA ASP A 155 -5.26 -11.65 22.61
C ASP A 155 -6.03 -10.62 23.46
N PHE A 156 -6.15 -10.91 24.77
CA PHE A 156 -6.66 -10.01 25.81
C PHE A 156 -5.55 -9.33 26.61
N GLY A 157 -4.29 -9.50 26.24
CA GLY A 157 -3.15 -8.93 26.95
C GLY A 157 -3.18 -7.40 27.00
N ALA A 158 -2.57 -6.74 27.96
CA ALA A 158 -2.47 -5.28 28.03
C ALA A 158 -1.63 -4.73 26.85
N THR A 159 -0.55 -5.44 26.50
CA THR A 159 0.29 -5.13 25.34
C THR A 159 0.01 -6.10 24.21
N PRO A 160 -0.19 -5.64 22.95
CA PRO A 160 -0.37 -6.52 21.81
C PRO A 160 0.83 -7.46 21.62
N LEU A 161 0.59 -8.71 21.26
CA LEU A 161 1.65 -9.66 20.88
C LEU A 161 2.35 -9.26 19.57
N PHE A 162 1.63 -8.58 18.68
CA PHE A 162 2.16 -8.06 17.43
C PHE A 162 2.18 -6.53 17.48
N ALA A 163 3.38 -5.95 17.45
CA ALA A 163 3.58 -4.50 17.54
C ALA A 163 3.45 -3.77 16.19
N MET A 164 3.30 -4.49 15.08
CA MET A 164 3.13 -3.91 13.76
C MET A 164 1.80 -3.14 13.65
N ARG A 165 1.77 -2.09 12.82
CA ARG A 165 0.59 -1.21 12.66
C ARG A 165 -0.63 -1.98 12.16
N GLN A 166 -0.41 -2.96 11.29
CA GLN A 166 -1.44 -3.87 10.81
C GLN A 166 -1.04 -5.31 11.14
N PRO A 167 -1.68 -5.94 12.10
CA PRO A 167 -1.34 -7.28 12.55
C PRO A 167 -1.66 -8.33 11.47
N PRO A 168 -1.04 -9.54 11.55
CA PRO A 168 -1.28 -10.61 10.58
C PRO A 168 -2.71 -11.14 10.65
N GLN A 169 -3.18 -11.66 9.53
CA GLN A 169 -4.48 -12.37 9.48
C GLN A 169 -4.49 -13.53 10.47
N GLY A 170 -5.64 -13.73 11.13
CA GLY A 170 -5.80 -14.75 12.16
C GLY A 170 -5.40 -14.33 13.57
N TYR A 171 -4.81 -13.14 13.74
CA TYR A 171 -4.59 -12.53 15.04
C TYR A 171 -5.71 -11.53 15.33
N PHE A 172 -6.39 -11.73 16.45
CA PHE A 172 -7.50 -10.91 16.92
C PHE A 172 -7.12 -10.28 18.27
N ARG A 173 -7.24 -8.97 18.33
CA ARG A 173 -7.08 -8.21 19.55
C ARG A 173 -8.45 -8.00 20.19
N ALA A 174 -8.60 -8.39 21.45
CA ALA A 174 -9.86 -8.14 22.16
C ALA A 174 -10.21 -6.64 22.14
N PRO A 175 -11.45 -6.29 21.73
CA PRO A 175 -11.82 -4.89 21.58
C PRO A 175 -12.04 -4.24 22.95
N ALA A 176 -11.71 -2.93 23.06
CA ALA A 176 -11.97 -2.15 24.25
C ALA A 176 -13.48 -1.97 24.52
N ILE A 177 -14.31 -2.10 23.48
CA ILE A 177 -15.78 -1.98 23.55
C ILE A 177 -16.38 -3.38 23.55
N ALA A 178 -16.96 -3.79 24.66
CA ALA A 178 -17.53 -5.14 24.84
C ALA A 178 -18.54 -5.56 23.74
N ALA A 179 -19.33 -4.62 23.21
CA ALA A 179 -20.28 -4.89 22.13
C ALA A 179 -19.63 -5.36 20.83
N LEU A 180 -18.34 -5.11 20.61
CA LEU A 180 -17.59 -5.54 19.43
C LEU A 180 -16.98 -6.94 19.60
N LEU A 181 -17.01 -7.52 20.79
CA LEU A 181 -16.43 -8.84 21.04
C LEU A 181 -17.23 -9.92 20.31
N GLU A 182 -18.55 -9.84 20.32
CA GLU A 182 -19.41 -10.84 19.67
C GLU A 182 -19.16 -10.97 18.18
N PRO A 183 -19.21 -9.87 17.38
CA PRO A 183 -18.88 -9.94 15.96
C PRO A 183 -17.46 -10.48 15.70
N MET A 184 -16.50 -10.17 16.55
CA MET A 184 -15.13 -10.67 16.45
C MET A 184 -15.05 -12.18 16.70
N LEU A 185 -15.76 -12.71 17.70
CA LEU A 185 -15.81 -14.15 17.97
C LEU A 185 -16.49 -14.92 16.82
N GLU A 186 -17.49 -14.35 16.19
CA GLU A 186 -18.14 -14.90 14.99
C GLU A 186 -17.14 -14.95 13.80
N GLU A 187 -16.41 -13.85 13.57
CA GLU A 187 -15.37 -13.77 12.54
C GLU A 187 -14.27 -14.81 12.79
N LEU A 188 -13.74 -14.88 14.01
CA LEU A 188 -12.74 -15.85 14.42
C LEU A 188 -13.24 -17.28 14.23
N GLY A 189 -14.50 -17.58 14.62
CA GLY A 189 -15.13 -18.88 14.45
C GLY A 189 -15.30 -19.29 12.99
N SER A 190 -15.40 -18.33 12.06
CA SER A 190 -15.50 -18.57 10.62
C SER A 190 -14.13 -18.76 9.94
N ALA A 191 -13.02 -18.42 10.62
CA ALA A 191 -11.67 -18.49 10.08
C ALA A 191 -11.06 -19.90 10.10
N VAL A 192 -11.86 -20.92 9.74
CA VAL A 192 -11.48 -22.33 9.64
C VAL A 192 -11.68 -22.82 8.22
N GLY A 193 -10.68 -23.52 7.68
CA GLY A 193 -10.73 -24.05 6.33
C GLY A 193 -9.49 -23.67 5.51
N GLU A 194 -9.66 -23.70 4.20
CA GLU A 194 -8.65 -23.31 3.24
C GLU A 194 -9.01 -21.94 2.65
N PHE A 195 -8.06 -21.03 2.68
CA PHE A 195 -8.22 -19.67 2.18
C PHE A 195 -7.13 -19.37 1.18
N GLU A 196 -7.44 -18.55 0.19
CA GLU A 196 -6.48 -18.07 -0.78
C GLU A 196 -6.59 -16.55 -0.93
N LYS A 197 -5.45 -15.91 -1.11
CA LYS A 197 -5.39 -14.50 -1.50
C LYS A 197 -4.43 -14.31 -2.66
N PRO A 198 -4.58 -13.23 -3.45
CA PRO A 198 -3.61 -12.91 -4.50
C PRO A 198 -2.21 -12.66 -3.94
N ARG A 199 -1.18 -13.05 -4.69
CA ARG A 199 0.17 -12.56 -4.45
C ARG A 199 0.28 -11.16 -5.04
N TYR A 200 0.14 -10.13 -4.20
CA TYR A 200 -0.06 -8.75 -4.60
C TYR A 200 1.17 -8.05 -5.19
N PHE A 201 2.35 -8.65 -5.11
CA PHE A 201 3.61 -8.05 -5.53
C PHE A 201 4.43 -8.97 -6.40
N HIS A 202 5.31 -8.37 -7.19
CA HIS A 202 6.49 -9.03 -7.74
C HIS A 202 7.74 -8.24 -7.35
N TYR A 203 8.89 -8.91 -7.31
CA TYR A 203 10.14 -8.31 -6.91
C TYR A 203 11.25 -8.67 -7.90
N ARG A 204 12.00 -7.66 -8.36
CA ARG A 204 13.15 -7.75 -9.26
C ARG A 204 14.42 -7.42 -8.49
N GLU A 205 15.16 -8.43 -8.07
CA GLU A 205 16.37 -8.27 -7.25
C GLU A 205 17.46 -7.46 -7.95
N ASN A 206 17.61 -7.65 -9.27
CA ASN A 206 18.71 -7.08 -10.06
C ASN A 206 18.72 -5.55 -10.11
N ILE A 207 17.59 -4.90 -9.88
CA ILE A 207 17.46 -3.42 -9.84
C ILE A 207 17.10 -2.91 -8.44
N CYS A 208 17.23 -3.75 -7.42
CA CYS A 208 16.99 -3.32 -6.04
C CYS A 208 18.18 -2.51 -5.51
N ALA A 209 17.87 -1.35 -4.95
CA ALA A 209 18.85 -0.42 -4.39
C ALA A 209 18.95 -0.53 -2.86
N HIS A 210 18.56 -1.67 -2.26
CA HIS A 210 18.54 -1.83 -0.80
C HIS A 210 19.94 -1.74 -0.22
N SER A 211 20.87 -2.55 -0.69
CA SER A 211 22.23 -2.60 -0.17
C SER A 211 23.23 -3.05 -1.24
N ARG A 212 24.50 -2.74 -1.03
CA ARG A 212 25.65 -3.31 -1.76
C ARG A 212 26.83 -3.41 -0.80
N SER A 213 27.45 -4.59 -0.75
CA SER A 213 28.65 -4.82 0.08
C SER A 213 28.49 -4.37 1.53
N GLN A 214 27.35 -4.63 2.16
CA GLN A 214 26.98 -4.24 3.52
C GLN A 214 26.74 -2.72 3.72
N VAL A 215 26.74 -1.92 2.68
CA VAL A 215 26.34 -0.51 2.74
C VAL A 215 24.86 -0.42 2.38
N THR A 216 24.07 0.09 3.33
CA THR A 216 22.63 0.26 3.12
C THR A 216 22.35 1.53 2.32
N GLY A 217 21.52 1.39 1.31
CA GLY A 217 20.99 2.49 0.51
C GLY A 217 19.50 2.72 0.82
N CYS A 218 18.61 2.12 0.04
CA CYS A 218 17.17 2.34 0.11
C CYS A 218 16.45 1.37 1.05
N ASN A 219 15.71 1.89 2.04
CA ASN A 219 14.83 1.13 2.95
C ASN A 219 13.33 1.44 2.78
N ALA A 220 12.95 2.25 1.80
CA ALA A 220 11.60 2.80 1.69
C ALA A 220 10.47 1.75 1.74
N CYS A 221 10.65 0.59 1.09
CA CYS A 221 9.65 -0.47 1.09
C CYS A 221 9.56 -1.21 2.44
N ILE A 222 10.65 -1.28 3.21
CA ILE A 222 10.68 -1.89 4.55
C ILE A 222 9.95 -0.96 5.53
N GLU A 223 10.31 0.32 5.52
CA GLU A 223 9.80 1.33 6.45
C GLU A 223 8.29 1.56 6.27
N ILE A 224 7.81 1.59 5.01
CA ILE A 224 6.39 1.80 4.73
C ILE A 224 5.51 0.61 5.07
N CYS A 225 6.06 -0.60 5.18
CA CYS A 225 5.27 -1.82 5.33
C CYS A 225 4.61 -1.92 6.72
N SER A 226 3.29 -1.68 6.79
CA SER A 226 2.53 -1.73 8.05
C SER A 226 2.47 -3.12 8.68
N THR A 227 2.59 -4.17 7.85
CA THR A 227 2.54 -5.58 8.28
C THR A 227 3.92 -6.18 8.52
N GLN A 228 5.00 -5.40 8.34
CA GLN A 228 6.38 -5.88 8.42
C GLN A 228 6.66 -7.13 7.56
N ALA A 229 5.93 -7.27 6.46
CA ALA A 229 6.11 -8.37 5.51
C ALA A 229 7.43 -8.29 4.75
N ILE A 230 8.14 -7.15 4.78
CA ILE A 230 9.37 -6.91 4.05
C ILE A 230 10.52 -6.77 5.03
N ALA A 231 11.54 -7.59 4.86
CA ALA A 231 12.74 -7.59 5.68
C ALA A 231 14.01 -7.54 4.83
N PRO A 232 15.13 -7.02 5.37
CA PRO A 232 16.43 -7.11 4.71
C PRO A 232 16.83 -8.57 4.46
N ASP A 233 17.45 -8.84 3.30
CA ASP A 233 18.07 -10.11 2.98
C ASP A 233 19.38 -9.84 2.23
N ARG A 234 20.45 -9.59 2.96
CA ARG A 234 21.77 -9.21 2.43
C ARG A 234 21.69 -7.91 1.61
N ASP A 235 22.03 -7.97 0.31
CA ASP A 235 21.97 -6.83 -0.59
C ASP A 235 20.57 -6.54 -1.14
N HIS A 236 19.59 -7.38 -0.81
CA HIS A 236 18.22 -7.33 -1.30
C HIS A 236 17.20 -7.29 -0.16
N VAL A 237 15.93 -7.37 -0.50
CA VAL A 237 14.85 -7.53 0.47
C VAL A 237 14.12 -8.84 0.22
N LYS A 238 13.60 -9.43 1.29
CA LYS A 238 12.70 -10.58 1.23
C LYS A 238 11.31 -10.14 1.61
N VAL A 239 10.32 -10.61 0.86
CA VAL A 239 8.90 -10.32 1.14
C VAL A 239 8.19 -11.60 1.53
N ASP A 240 7.58 -11.63 2.70
CA ASP A 240 6.70 -12.72 3.10
C ASP A 240 5.31 -12.53 2.46
N PRO A 241 4.90 -13.40 1.55
CA PRO A 241 3.61 -13.26 0.87
C PRO A 241 2.41 -13.51 1.79
N HIS A 242 2.58 -14.26 2.90
CA HIS A 242 1.50 -14.52 3.84
C HIS A 242 1.22 -13.30 4.74
N LEU A 243 2.24 -12.53 5.11
CA LEU A 243 2.06 -11.28 5.85
C LEU A 243 1.59 -10.12 4.96
N CYS A 244 1.89 -10.17 3.64
CA CYS A 244 1.54 -9.08 2.73
C CYS A 244 0.02 -8.89 2.60
N MET A 245 -0.52 -7.72 2.95
CA MET A 245 -1.96 -7.39 2.87
C MET A 245 -2.37 -6.71 1.56
N GLY A 246 -1.44 -6.52 0.63
CA GLY A 246 -1.76 -6.03 -0.72
C GLY A 246 -2.05 -4.53 -0.81
N CYS A 247 -1.58 -3.72 0.12
CA CYS A 247 -1.79 -2.27 0.08
C CYS A 247 -1.07 -1.58 -1.12
N GLY A 248 0.04 -2.14 -1.60
CA GLY A 248 0.80 -1.60 -2.73
C GLY A 248 1.72 -0.42 -2.41
N ALA A 249 1.74 0.09 -1.18
CA ALA A 249 2.57 1.22 -0.78
C ALA A 249 4.06 0.99 -1.05
N CYS A 250 4.56 -0.24 -0.88
CA CYS A 250 5.94 -0.60 -1.18
C CYS A 250 6.30 -0.41 -2.66
N ALA A 251 5.37 -0.67 -3.59
CA ALA A 251 5.57 -0.41 -5.01
C ALA A 251 5.54 1.10 -5.30
N THR A 252 4.66 1.84 -4.63
CA THR A 252 4.54 3.30 -4.76
C THR A 252 5.81 4.02 -4.35
N VAL A 253 6.44 3.64 -3.22
CA VAL A 253 7.67 4.29 -2.74
C VAL A 253 8.95 3.75 -3.37
N CYS A 254 8.92 2.62 -4.09
CA CYS A 254 10.10 2.04 -4.70
C CYS A 254 10.66 2.95 -5.82
N PRO A 255 11.89 3.50 -5.69
CA PRO A 255 12.41 4.47 -6.66
C PRO A 255 12.82 3.82 -7.98
N SER A 256 13.31 2.57 -7.95
CA SER A 256 13.74 1.82 -9.14
C SER A 256 12.61 1.02 -9.79
N GLY A 257 11.47 0.81 -9.09
CA GLY A 257 10.43 -0.11 -9.52
C GLY A 257 10.81 -1.58 -9.37
N ALA A 258 11.85 -1.90 -8.55
CA ALA A 258 12.17 -3.28 -8.18
C ALA A 258 10.98 -3.98 -7.53
N MET A 259 10.26 -3.26 -6.69
CA MET A 259 8.99 -3.71 -6.13
C MET A 259 7.84 -3.24 -7.04
N GLY A 260 7.08 -4.17 -7.59
CA GLY A 260 5.94 -3.89 -8.45
C GLY A 260 4.63 -4.44 -7.91
N TYR A 261 3.53 -3.71 -8.12
CA TYR A 261 2.18 -4.11 -7.72
C TYR A 261 1.52 -5.00 -8.78
N GLN A 262 0.74 -6.02 -8.34
CA GLN A 262 0.19 -7.04 -9.23
C GLN A 262 -1.34 -7.14 -9.22
N TYR A 263 -2.06 -6.37 -8.42
CA TYR A 263 -3.51 -6.57 -8.24
C TYR A 263 -4.35 -5.27 -8.31
N PRO A 264 -4.73 -4.87 -9.54
CA PRO A 264 -4.21 -5.30 -10.83
C PRO A 264 -2.80 -4.76 -11.09
N ARG A 265 -2.14 -5.27 -12.15
CA ARG A 265 -0.84 -4.75 -12.59
C ARG A 265 -0.95 -3.29 -13.04
N VAL A 266 0.14 -2.55 -12.95
CA VAL A 266 0.19 -1.13 -13.36
C VAL A 266 -0.22 -0.96 -14.82
N ALA A 267 0.21 -1.86 -15.72
CA ALA A 267 -0.19 -1.84 -17.13
C ALA A 267 -1.70 -1.98 -17.33
N GLU A 268 -2.34 -2.86 -16.57
CA GLU A 268 -3.80 -3.06 -16.62
C GLU A 268 -4.55 -1.83 -16.10
N ARG A 269 -4.06 -1.25 -14.99
CA ARG A 269 -4.62 -0.02 -14.43
C ARG A 269 -4.43 1.16 -15.39
N GLY A 270 -3.27 1.28 -16.01
CA GLY A 270 -3.00 2.28 -17.03
C GLY A 270 -3.91 2.13 -18.26
N ALA A 271 -4.20 0.89 -18.67
CA ALA A 271 -5.18 0.63 -19.74
C ALA A 271 -6.59 1.05 -19.35
N GLN A 272 -7.02 0.79 -18.11
CA GLN A 272 -8.30 1.26 -17.58
C GLN A 272 -8.40 2.79 -17.59
N LEU A 273 -7.37 3.50 -17.10
CA LEU A 273 -7.29 4.96 -17.12
C LEU A 273 -7.43 5.51 -18.54
N LYS A 274 -6.64 4.99 -19.47
CA LYS A 274 -6.66 5.40 -20.88
C LYS A 274 -8.04 5.18 -21.51
N HIS A 275 -8.64 4.01 -21.27
CA HIS A 275 -9.95 3.66 -21.82
C HIS A 275 -11.07 4.52 -21.23
N LEU A 276 -11.08 4.71 -19.91
CA LEU A 276 -12.02 5.58 -19.19
C LEU A 276 -12.00 7.01 -19.76
N MET A 277 -10.81 7.60 -19.89
CA MET A 277 -10.64 8.96 -20.40
C MET A 277 -11.03 9.09 -21.88
N ALA A 278 -10.70 8.10 -22.70
CA ALA A 278 -11.08 8.07 -24.11
C ALA A 278 -12.61 7.99 -24.29
N ALA A 279 -13.27 7.09 -23.54
CA ALA A 279 -14.72 6.93 -23.59
C ALA A 279 -15.46 8.18 -23.06
N TYR A 280 -14.97 8.80 -21.99
CA TYR A 280 -15.53 10.04 -21.44
C TYR A 280 -15.52 11.16 -22.48
N ARG A 281 -14.39 11.40 -23.15
CA ARG A 281 -14.27 12.41 -24.20
C ARG A 281 -15.12 12.09 -25.41
N ALA A 282 -15.13 10.83 -25.86
CA ALA A 282 -15.95 10.40 -27.01
C ALA A 282 -17.43 10.61 -26.78
N ALA A 283 -17.90 10.53 -25.54
CA ALA A 283 -19.28 10.83 -25.16
C ALA A 283 -19.57 12.34 -24.94
N GLY A 284 -18.64 13.24 -25.28
CA GLY A 284 -18.78 14.68 -25.11
C GLY A 284 -18.43 15.22 -23.72
N GLY A 285 -17.69 14.46 -22.93
CA GLY A 285 -17.15 14.92 -21.64
C GLY A 285 -16.16 16.06 -21.80
N GLY A 286 -16.18 17.01 -20.87
CA GLY A 286 -15.33 18.22 -20.89
C GLY A 286 -13.86 17.93 -20.57
N GLY A 287 -13.01 18.96 -20.75
CA GLY A 287 -11.58 18.91 -20.40
C GLY A 287 -11.31 18.99 -18.89
N ASP A 288 -12.34 19.04 -18.06
CA ASP A 288 -12.28 19.18 -16.60
C ASP A 288 -12.38 17.84 -15.85
N ALA A 289 -12.24 16.70 -16.55
CA ALA A 289 -12.39 15.38 -15.98
C ALA A 289 -11.47 15.15 -14.76
N CYS A 290 -12.05 14.65 -13.67
CA CYS A 290 -11.36 14.30 -12.44
C CYS A 290 -11.50 12.81 -12.17
N ILE A 291 -10.39 12.07 -12.07
CA ILE A 291 -10.39 10.66 -11.68
C ILE A 291 -10.38 10.57 -10.18
N VAL A 292 -11.28 9.79 -9.58
CA VAL A 292 -11.38 9.58 -8.13
C VAL A 292 -11.04 8.13 -7.82
N PHE A 293 -9.81 7.86 -7.39
CA PHE A 293 -9.45 6.56 -6.85
C PHE A 293 -10.05 6.34 -5.47
N HIS A 294 -10.63 5.19 -5.24
CA HIS A 294 -11.22 4.81 -3.96
C HIS A 294 -11.05 3.32 -3.69
N ASN A 295 -11.07 2.91 -2.42
CA ASN A 295 -11.08 1.49 -2.07
C ASN A 295 -12.47 0.87 -2.26
N GLY A 296 -12.52 -0.48 -2.33
CA GLY A 296 -13.74 -1.26 -2.53
C GLY A 296 -14.58 -1.47 -1.26
N HIS A 297 -14.20 -0.90 -0.13
CA HIS A 297 -14.85 -1.09 1.17
C HIS A 297 -15.45 0.24 1.66
N ASP A 298 -14.77 0.92 2.58
CA ASP A 298 -15.27 2.12 3.26
C ASP A 298 -15.57 3.26 2.31
N ALA A 299 -14.66 3.51 1.36
CA ALA A 299 -14.85 4.58 0.40
C ALA A 299 -16.00 4.27 -0.58
N ARG A 300 -16.17 3.01 -1.00
CA ARG A 300 -17.33 2.60 -1.81
C ARG A 300 -18.63 2.82 -1.04
N ALA A 301 -18.69 2.41 0.23
CA ALA A 301 -19.87 2.60 1.08
C ALA A 301 -20.18 4.10 1.27
N LEU A 302 -19.15 4.92 1.50
CA LEU A 302 -19.28 6.36 1.61
C LEU A 302 -19.82 7.00 0.32
N LEU A 303 -19.29 6.60 -0.84
CA LEU A 303 -19.77 7.07 -2.14
C LEU A 303 -21.23 6.67 -2.39
N ALA A 304 -21.62 5.45 -2.02
CA ALA A 304 -23.01 4.99 -2.12
C ALA A 304 -23.94 5.80 -1.22
N GLN A 305 -23.52 6.07 0.03
CA GLN A 305 -24.26 6.92 0.95
C GLN A 305 -24.42 8.34 0.41
N ALA A 306 -23.35 8.95 -0.11
CA ALA A 306 -23.39 10.28 -0.71
C ALA A 306 -24.36 10.34 -1.91
N ALA A 307 -24.36 9.31 -2.76
CA ALA A 307 -25.28 9.21 -3.88
C ALA A 307 -26.73 9.10 -3.42
N ALA A 308 -27.02 8.30 -2.38
CA ALA A 308 -28.38 8.13 -1.82
C ALA A 308 -28.94 9.42 -1.21
N THR A 309 -28.08 10.31 -0.69
CA THR A 309 -28.48 11.60 -0.12
C THR A 309 -28.51 12.75 -1.14
N GLY A 310 -28.28 12.46 -2.43
CA GLY A 310 -28.21 13.46 -3.49
C GLY A 310 -26.92 14.31 -3.49
N GLN A 311 -25.93 13.95 -2.68
CA GLN A 311 -24.61 14.58 -2.56
C GLN A 311 -23.50 13.79 -3.27
N GLY A 312 -23.86 13.02 -4.30
CA GLY A 312 -22.91 12.21 -5.04
C GLY A 312 -21.81 13.03 -5.74
N LEU A 313 -20.84 12.32 -6.31
CA LEU A 313 -19.74 12.94 -7.07
C LEU A 313 -20.25 13.77 -8.24
N ALA A 314 -19.66 14.93 -8.44
CA ALA A 314 -19.96 15.81 -9.58
C ALA A 314 -19.84 15.09 -10.93
N ALA A 315 -20.49 15.61 -11.97
CA ALA A 315 -20.52 15.01 -13.31
C ALA A 315 -19.12 14.76 -13.89
N ARG A 316 -18.16 15.66 -13.64
CA ARG A 316 -16.76 15.56 -14.08
C ARG A 316 -15.92 14.53 -13.32
N MET A 317 -16.39 14.04 -12.18
CA MET A 317 -15.66 13.14 -11.30
C MET A 317 -15.97 11.67 -11.65
N LEU A 318 -14.95 10.95 -12.08
CA LEU A 318 -15.00 9.57 -12.55
C LEU A 318 -14.42 8.63 -11.49
N PRO A 319 -15.24 7.90 -10.72
CA PRO A 319 -14.74 6.97 -9.72
C PRO A 319 -14.05 5.78 -10.39
N LEU A 320 -12.91 5.41 -9.84
CA LEU A 320 -12.14 4.24 -10.26
C LEU A 320 -11.67 3.47 -9.02
N GLU A 321 -12.21 2.28 -8.85
CA GLU A 321 -11.90 1.46 -7.71
C GLU A 321 -10.49 0.87 -7.77
N ALA A 322 -9.79 0.94 -6.66
CA ALA A 322 -8.52 0.27 -6.42
C ALA A 322 -8.67 -0.72 -5.26
N TRP A 323 -7.94 -1.82 -5.26
CA TRP A 323 -7.90 -2.71 -4.10
C TRP A 323 -7.49 -1.95 -2.84
N HIS A 324 -6.45 -1.13 -2.97
CA HIS A 324 -6.02 -0.21 -1.93
C HIS A 324 -5.43 1.05 -2.58
N VAL A 325 -5.79 2.22 -2.07
CA VAL A 325 -5.40 3.51 -2.66
C VAL A 325 -3.91 3.82 -2.56
N ALA A 326 -3.18 3.20 -1.62
CA ALA A 326 -1.74 3.36 -1.50
C ALA A 326 -0.94 2.79 -2.69
N ALA A 327 -1.59 2.02 -3.58
CA ALA A 327 -1.00 1.53 -4.82
C ALA A 327 -0.99 2.58 -5.97
N VAL A 328 -1.56 3.76 -5.75
CA VAL A 328 -1.65 4.82 -6.77
C VAL A 328 -0.37 5.67 -6.74
N GLY A 329 0.67 5.23 -7.41
CA GLY A 329 1.96 5.93 -7.49
C GLY A 329 2.06 6.92 -8.64
N LEU A 330 3.22 7.57 -8.75
CA LEU A 330 3.54 8.54 -9.80
C LEU A 330 3.40 7.95 -11.22
N ASP A 331 3.62 6.65 -11.35
CA ASP A 331 3.45 5.85 -12.58
C ASP A 331 1.99 5.67 -13.03
N LEU A 332 1.03 6.08 -12.22
CA LEU A 332 -0.39 6.20 -12.58
C LEU A 332 -0.87 7.65 -12.55
N LEU A 333 -0.37 8.46 -11.63
CA LEU A 333 -0.75 9.87 -11.49
C LEU A 333 -0.41 10.68 -12.74
N LEU A 334 0.84 10.65 -13.19
CA LEU A 334 1.26 11.39 -14.40
C LEU A 334 0.64 10.86 -15.70
N PRO A 335 0.56 9.54 -15.95
CA PRO A 335 -0.19 9.03 -17.09
C PRO A 335 -1.65 9.45 -17.11
N ALA A 336 -2.35 9.52 -15.97
CA ALA A 336 -3.73 9.97 -15.93
C ALA A 336 -3.89 11.41 -16.46
N ILE A 337 -3.00 12.33 -16.07
CA ILE A 337 -2.94 13.70 -16.59
C ILE A 337 -2.57 13.70 -18.09
N ALA A 338 -1.57 12.91 -18.50
CA ALA A 338 -1.20 12.78 -19.90
C ALA A 338 -2.35 12.23 -20.77
N PHE A 339 -3.21 11.37 -20.24
CA PHE A 339 -4.44 10.89 -20.92
C PHE A 339 -5.56 11.93 -20.92
N GLY A 340 -5.36 13.12 -20.38
CA GLY A 340 -6.26 14.26 -20.43
C GLY A 340 -7.17 14.43 -19.22
N ALA A 341 -6.86 13.81 -18.09
CA ALA A 341 -7.50 14.18 -16.83
C ALA A 341 -7.02 15.58 -16.39
N SER A 342 -7.93 16.39 -15.89
CA SER A 342 -7.62 17.66 -15.22
C SER A 342 -7.05 17.39 -13.81
N GLN A 343 -7.60 16.39 -13.13
CA GLN A 343 -7.24 16.08 -11.76
C GLN A 343 -7.28 14.58 -11.49
N VAL A 344 -6.50 14.16 -10.51
CA VAL A 344 -6.59 12.84 -9.88
C VAL A 344 -6.75 13.04 -8.38
N VAL A 345 -7.83 12.51 -7.85
CA VAL A 345 -8.16 12.54 -6.43
C VAL A 345 -8.05 11.12 -5.87
N VAL A 346 -7.50 11.01 -4.68
CA VAL A 346 -7.54 9.78 -3.90
C VAL A 346 -8.46 10.01 -2.70
N LEU A 347 -9.52 9.21 -2.63
CA LEU A 347 -10.47 9.22 -1.52
C LEU A 347 -10.02 8.25 -0.43
N ALA A 348 -9.70 8.79 0.74
CA ALA A 348 -9.39 8.07 1.97
C ALA A 348 -10.60 8.14 2.91
N ALA A 349 -11.20 7.00 3.23
CA ALA A 349 -12.40 6.92 4.05
C ALA A 349 -12.13 6.65 5.54
N GLY A 350 -10.84 6.62 5.94
CA GLY A 350 -10.40 6.55 7.33
C GLY A 350 -9.89 5.19 7.80
N SER A 351 -9.81 4.19 6.92
CA SER A 351 -9.12 2.91 7.17
C SER A 351 -7.67 2.91 6.71
N GLU A 352 -7.24 3.92 5.97
CA GLU A 352 -5.90 4.03 5.44
C GLU A 352 -4.89 4.42 6.52
N ASP A 353 -3.74 3.73 6.52
CA ASP A 353 -2.62 4.08 7.39
C ASP A 353 -2.11 5.50 7.07
N PRO A 354 -1.92 6.38 8.06
CA PRO A 354 -1.43 7.74 7.86
C PRO A 354 -0.11 7.82 7.10
N GLU A 355 0.79 6.85 7.26
CA GLU A 355 2.06 6.81 6.55
C GLU A 355 1.87 6.54 5.05
N TYR A 356 0.87 5.73 4.68
CA TYR A 356 0.51 5.53 3.27
C TYR A 356 0.03 6.83 2.64
N LEU A 357 -0.80 7.60 3.35
CA LEU A 357 -1.29 8.89 2.87
C LEU A 357 -0.16 9.92 2.79
N ALA A 358 0.80 9.90 3.73
CA ALA A 358 1.98 10.75 3.69
C ALA A 358 2.87 10.43 2.47
N ALA A 359 3.15 9.14 2.21
CA ALA A 359 3.91 8.71 1.05
C ALA A 359 3.19 9.07 -0.27
N LEU A 360 1.87 8.92 -0.33
CA LEU A 360 1.08 9.31 -1.48
C LEU A 360 1.15 10.82 -1.74
N ARG A 361 1.02 11.65 -0.70
CA ARG A 361 1.18 13.12 -0.81
C ARG A 361 2.58 13.50 -1.30
N GLN A 362 3.63 12.77 -0.90
CA GLN A 362 4.98 12.99 -1.43
C GLN A 362 5.05 12.68 -2.93
N GLN A 363 4.45 11.58 -3.41
CA GLN A 363 4.36 11.28 -4.84
C GLN A 363 3.59 12.37 -5.60
N MET A 364 2.48 12.84 -5.04
CA MET A 364 1.69 13.94 -5.60
C MET A 364 2.49 15.24 -5.67
N ALA A 365 3.25 15.58 -4.64
CA ALA A 365 4.10 16.77 -4.62
C ALA A 365 5.19 16.73 -5.72
N ILE A 366 5.78 15.56 -5.97
CA ILE A 366 6.72 15.38 -7.09
C ILE A 366 6.01 15.63 -8.44
N GLY A 367 4.84 15.04 -8.62
CA GLY A 367 4.02 15.22 -9.83
C GLY A 367 3.61 16.67 -10.04
N GLU A 368 3.16 17.38 -8.98
CA GLU A 368 2.81 18.80 -9.03
C GLU A 368 4.02 19.67 -9.40
N SER A 369 5.20 19.37 -8.84
CA SER A 369 6.44 20.11 -9.20
C SER A 369 6.75 19.99 -10.69
N ILE A 370 6.55 18.80 -11.26
CA ILE A 370 6.75 18.57 -12.70
C ILE A 370 5.71 19.36 -13.52
N LEU A 371 4.43 19.26 -13.18
CA LEU A 371 3.36 19.92 -13.93
C LEU A 371 3.43 21.44 -13.82
N ALA A 372 3.70 21.99 -12.65
CA ALA A 372 3.85 23.42 -12.42
C ALA A 372 5.03 23.99 -13.21
N ALA A 373 6.19 23.33 -13.22
CA ALA A 373 7.35 23.77 -13.98
C ALA A 373 7.13 23.75 -15.49
N LEU A 374 6.31 22.81 -16.00
CA LEU A 374 5.88 22.74 -17.39
C LEU A 374 4.78 23.75 -17.74
N GLY A 375 4.29 24.53 -16.78
CA GLY A 375 3.29 25.58 -16.98
C GLY A 375 1.84 25.11 -16.93
N TYR A 376 1.58 23.86 -16.48
CA TYR A 376 0.22 23.41 -16.20
C TYR A 376 -0.24 24.03 -14.88
N GLY A 377 -1.19 24.96 -14.95
CA GLY A 377 -1.71 25.67 -13.77
C GLY A 377 -2.80 24.90 -13.03
N GLY A 378 -2.98 25.22 -11.76
CA GLY A 378 -3.96 24.60 -10.88
C GLY A 378 -3.37 23.48 -10.03
N THR A 379 -4.22 22.80 -9.25
CA THR A 379 -3.86 21.64 -8.42
C THR A 379 -4.36 20.37 -9.07
N HIS A 380 -3.45 19.52 -9.54
CA HIS A 380 -3.79 18.31 -10.29
C HIS A 380 -4.03 17.10 -9.40
N PHE A 381 -3.40 17.07 -8.22
CA PHE A 381 -3.47 15.92 -7.31
C PHE A 381 -3.97 16.32 -5.93
N ALA A 382 -4.90 15.54 -5.38
CA ALA A 382 -5.41 15.76 -4.04
C ALA A 382 -5.74 14.44 -3.32
N VAL A 383 -5.57 14.43 -2.00
CA VAL A 383 -6.13 13.41 -1.11
C VAL A 383 -7.33 14.02 -0.41
N ILE A 384 -8.51 13.42 -0.61
CA ILE A 384 -9.72 13.75 0.15
C ILE A 384 -9.86 12.76 1.29
N GLU A 385 -9.77 13.24 2.52
CA GLU A 385 -10.10 12.47 3.71
C GLU A 385 -11.53 12.79 4.12
N ALA A 386 -12.44 11.81 4.07
CA ALA A 386 -13.83 11.97 4.43
C ALA A 386 -14.40 10.68 5.03
N ARG A 387 -15.16 10.81 6.11
CA ARG A 387 -15.84 9.70 6.78
C ARG A 387 -17.37 9.79 6.69
N ASP A 388 -17.88 10.86 6.12
CA ASP A 388 -19.29 11.12 5.93
C ASP A 388 -19.57 11.84 4.59
N ALA A 389 -20.79 11.70 4.09
CA ALA A 389 -21.21 12.20 2.79
C ALA A 389 -21.12 13.72 2.66
N ARG A 390 -21.38 14.45 3.74
CA ARG A 390 -21.32 15.92 3.75
C ARG A 390 -19.88 16.41 3.59
N THR A 391 -18.96 15.88 4.38
CA THR A 391 -17.53 16.21 4.27
C THR A 391 -16.99 15.87 2.87
N LEU A 392 -17.36 14.70 2.32
CA LEU A 392 -16.99 14.31 0.96
C LEU A 392 -17.50 15.34 -0.06
N HIS A 393 -18.78 15.72 0.02
CA HIS A 393 -19.39 16.69 -0.88
C HIS A 393 -18.69 18.06 -0.81
N GLU A 394 -18.52 18.61 0.40
CA GLU A 394 -17.84 19.89 0.62
C GLU A 394 -16.42 19.89 0.02
N ARG A 395 -15.66 18.83 0.22
CA ARG A 395 -14.30 18.69 -0.34
C ARG A 395 -14.31 18.57 -1.85
N CYS A 396 -15.24 17.82 -2.43
CA CYS A 396 -15.36 17.69 -3.89
C CYS A 396 -15.76 19.01 -4.57
N VAL A 397 -16.68 19.76 -3.97
CA VAL A 397 -17.12 21.05 -4.50
C VAL A 397 -16.02 22.11 -4.44
N ALA A 398 -15.15 22.05 -3.44
CA ALA A 398 -14.01 22.96 -3.28
C ALA A 398 -12.87 22.74 -4.29
N LEU A 399 -12.91 21.67 -5.07
CA LEU A 399 -11.87 21.36 -6.06
C LEU A 399 -12.12 22.11 -7.37
N GLU A 400 -11.31 23.12 -7.63
CA GLU A 400 -11.30 23.82 -8.93
C GLU A 400 -10.54 23.00 -9.96
N PRO A 401 -11.05 22.84 -11.21
CA PRO A 401 -10.35 22.13 -12.27
C PRO A 401 -8.96 22.72 -12.56
N ALA A 402 -7.97 21.87 -12.75
CA ALA A 402 -6.62 22.25 -13.16
C ALA A 402 -6.49 22.24 -14.69
N ALA A 403 -5.41 22.83 -15.21
CA ALA A 403 -5.11 22.85 -16.63
C ALA A 403 -4.88 21.43 -17.18
N THR A 404 -5.39 21.15 -18.38
CA THR A 404 -5.23 19.86 -19.04
C THR A 404 -4.23 19.93 -20.18
N VAL A 405 -3.67 18.78 -20.55
CA VAL A 405 -2.85 18.64 -21.75
C VAL A 405 -3.69 18.93 -23.01
N ALA A 406 -3.13 19.69 -23.97
CA ALA A 406 -3.85 20.10 -25.19
C ALA A 406 -4.26 18.89 -26.08
N ILE A 407 -3.40 17.89 -26.15
CA ILE A 407 -3.63 16.65 -26.90
C ILE A 407 -3.40 15.46 -25.96
N PRO A 408 -4.42 14.67 -25.67
CA PRO A 408 -4.27 13.48 -24.82
C PRO A 408 -3.33 12.43 -25.40
N ALA A 409 -2.59 11.77 -24.53
CA ALA A 409 -1.60 10.78 -24.90
C ALA A 409 -2.22 9.50 -25.49
N ALA A 410 -1.45 8.85 -26.39
CA ALA A 410 -1.81 7.58 -27.01
C ALA A 410 -0.93 6.39 -26.56
N PHE A 411 0.12 6.62 -25.79
CA PHE A 411 1.00 5.54 -25.31
C PHE A 411 0.27 4.53 -24.42
N HIS A 412 0.90 3.38 -24.18
CA HIS A 412 0.43 2.38 -23.22
C HIS A 412 1.35 2.38 -21.99
N VAL A 413 0.75 2.37 -20.81
CA VAL A 413 1.47 2.17 -19.57
C VAL A 413 1.93 0.72 -19.50
N GLY A 414 3.24 0.52 -19.33
CA GLY A 414 3.82 -0.81 -19.11
C GLY A 414 3.93 -1.15 -17.63
N ASN A 415 4.47 -2.34 -17.31
CA ASN A 415 4.75 -2.75 -15.94
C ASN A 415 6.09 -2.22 -15.39
N ASP A 416 6.84 -1.49 -16.21
CA ASP A 416 8.05 -0.79 -15.76
C ASP A 416 7.71 0.61 -15.30
N LYS A 417 7.92 0.86 -14.01
CA LYS A 417 7.54 2.10 -13.34
C LYS A 417 8.20 3.34 -13.97
N ARG A 418 9.53 3.27 -14.19
CA ARG A 418 10.27 4.41 -14.73
C ARG A 418 9.89 4.73 -16.15
N THR A 419 9.75 3.71 -16.99
CA THR A 419 9.29 3.87 -18.38
C THR A 419 7.88 4.49 -18.45
N ALA A 420 6.98 4.09 -17.56
CA ALA A 420 5.63 4.68 -17.50
C ALA A 420 5.66 6.17 -17.16
N ILE A 421 6.49 6.56 -16.18
CA ILE A 421 6.69 7.97 -15.80
C ILE A 421 7.36 8.75 -16.95
N GLU A 422 8.39 8.19 -17.56
CA GLU A 422 9.11 8.83 -18.67
C GLU A 422 8.20 9.13 -19.86
N PHE A 423 7.37 8.18 -20.28
CA PHE A 423 6.42 8.41 -21.38
C PHE A 423 5.40 9.49 -21.05
N ALA A 424 4.92 9.53 -19.80
CA ALA A 424 4.02 10.59 -19.35
C ALA A 424 4.71 11.95 -19.38
N VAL A 425 5.90 12.06 -18.80
CA VAL A 425 6.69 13.31 -18.77
C VAL A 425 7.05 13.78 -20.19
N GLU A 426 7.47 12.87 -21.08
CA GLU A 426 7.80 13.21 -22.47
C GLU A 426 6.57 13.77 -23.20
N HIS A 427 5.41 13.16 -22.99
CA HIS A 427 4.18 13.65 -23.59
C HIS A 427 3.77 15.02 -23.05
N LEU A 428 3.82 15.19 -21.72
CA LEU A 428 3.49 16.44 -21.03
C LEU A 428 4.46 17.57 -21.45
N LEU A 429 5.76 17.29 -21.58
CA LEU A 429 6.75 18.23 -22.08
C LEU A 429 6.47 18.67 -23.53
N ARG A 430 6.10 17.71 -24.39
CA ARG A 430 5.79 18.01 -25.82
C ARG A 430 4.67 19.02 -25.98
N TYR A 431 3.70 19.01 -25.08
CA TYR A 431 2.53 19.88 -25.10
C TYR A 431 2.52 20.88 -23.95
N ALA A 432 3.68 21.10 -23.33
CA ALA A 432 3.83 21.99 -22.19
C ALA A 432 3.51 23.45 -22.59
N PRO A 433 2.72 24.18 -21.78
CA PRO A 433 2.53 25.61 -21.95
C PRO A 433 3.84 26.39 -21.84
N SER A 434 4.77 25.94 -21.00
CA SER A 434 6.08 26.55 -20.75
C SER A 434 7.15 25.46 -20.68
N PRO A 435 7.66 24.95 -21.82
CA PRO A 435 8.68 23.91 -21.80
C PRO A 435 9.99 24.43 -21.17
N VAL A 436 10.61 23.58 -20.37
CA VAL A 436 11.87 23.84 -19.66
C VAL A 436 12.84 22.68 -19.86
N ASP A 437 14.15 22.94 -19.71
CA ASP A 437 15.19 21.91 -19.86
C ASP A 437 15.47 21.16 -18.56
N GLU A 438 15.14 21.75 -17.43
CA GLU A 438 15.42 21.19 -16.09
C GLU A 438 14.32 21.60 -15.10
N ILE A 439 13.97 20.69 -14.20
CA ILE A 439 13.01 20.91 -13.12
C ILE A 439 13.67 20.55 -11.79
N ALA A 440 13.72 21.48 -10.84
CA ALA A 440 14.08 21.17 -9.48
C ALA A 440 12.96 20.35 -8.80
N LEU A 441 13.33 19.27 -8.15
CA LEU A 441 12.36 18.37 -7.50
C LEU A 441 12.49 18.40 -5.97
N PRO A 442 11.42 18.06 -5.25
CA PRO A 442 11.46 17.91 -3.79
C PRO A 442 12.44 16.83 -3.33
N ALA A 443 12.96 16.98 -2.12
CA ALA A 443 13.78 15.95 -1.48
C ALA A 443 13.05 14.59 -1.45
N GLY A 444 13.79 13.50 -1.64
CA GLY A 444 13.21 12.14 -1.73
C GLY A 444 12.64 11.78 -3.10
N SER A 445 12.76 12.66 -4.11
CA SER A 445 12.39 12.32 -5.49
C SER A 445 13.32 11.25 -6.06
N PRO A 446 12.80 10.30 -6.87
CA PRO A 446 13.59 9.22 -7.46
C PRO A 446 14.33 9.64 -8.75
N PHE A 447 14.49 10.94 -8.98
CA PHE A 447 15.17 11.52 -10.12
C PHE A 447 16.15 12.57 -9.63
N GLY A 448 17.33 12.65 -10.23
CA GLY A 448 18.30 13.68 -9.90
C GLY A 448 19.71 13.39 -10.40
N GLU A 449 20.56 14.37 -10.20
CA GLU A 449 21.98 14.25 -10.46
C GLU A 449 22.78 13.84 -9.23
N ILE A 450 24.03 13.49 -9.45
CA ILE A 450 25.06 13.46 -8.42
C ILE A 450 26.00 14.66 -8.62
N GLN A 451 26.36 15.30 -7.53
CA GLN A 451 27.38 16.35 -7.50
C GLN A 451 28.67 15.74 -6.96
N VAL A 452 29.73 15.79 -7.76
CA VAL A 452 31.05 15.25 -7.38
C VAL A 452 32.01 16.39 -7.05
N ASN A 453 32.46 16.42 -5.79
CA ASN A 453 33.54 17.33 -5.40
C ASN A 453 34.86 16.81 -5.97
N ARG A 454 35.39 17.49 -7.00
CA ARG A 454 36.57 17.06 -7.73
C ARG A 454 37.86 17.13 -6.90
N ASP A 455 37.91 18.01 -5.90
CA ASP A 455 39.10 18.17 -5.04
C ASP A 455 39.19 17.04 -4.01
N LYS A 456 38.05 16.44 -3.64
CA LYS A 456 37.99 15.29 -2.74
C LYS A 456 38.07 13.95 -3.47
N CYS A 457 37.58 13.89 -4.71
CA CYS A 457 37.44 12.63 -5.45
C CYS A 457 38.79 12.05 -5.86
N THR A 458 39.16 10.90 -5.31
CA THR A 458 40.39 10.16 -5.64
C THR A 458 40.24 9.22 -6.85
N MET A 459 39.08 9.22 -7.52
CA MET A 459 38.80 8.34 -8.68
C MET A 459 38.92 6.86 -8.34
N CYS A 460 38.61 6.44 -7.11
CA CYS A 460 38.70 5.05 -6.65
C CYS A 460 37.64 4.11 -7.24
N MET A 461 36.62 4.63 -7.93
CA MET A 461 35.50 3.91 -8.59
C MET A 461 34.61 3.06 -7.66
N ALA A 462 34.69 3.22 -6.34
CA ALA A 462 33.82 2.50 -5.40
C ALA A 462 32.32 2.77 -5.67
N CYS A 463 31.97 4.01 -6.03
CA CYS A 463 30.62 4.43 -6.38
C CYS A 463 30.08 3.73 -7.65
N VAL A 464 30.94 3.36 -8.60
CA VAL A 464 30.58 2.60 -9.81
C VAL A 464 30.12 1.20 -9.42
N GLY A 465 30.92 0.51 -8.59
CA GLY A 465 30.59 -0.83 -8.09
C GLY A 465 29.33 -0.88 -7.21
N ALA A 466 29.02 0.23 -6.54
CA ALA A 466 27.85 0.33 -5.65
C ALA A 466 26.54 0.63 -6.41
N CYS A 467 26.59 1.13 -7.65
CA CYS A 467 25.39 1.58 -8.37
C CYS A 467 24.60 0.41 -8.97
N PRO A 468 23.38 0.08 -8.48
CA PRO A 468 22.59 -1.06 -8.97
C PRO A 468 22.01 -0.82 -10.37
N GLU A 469 21.78 0.45 -10.73
CA GLU A 469 21.14 0.86 -11.98
C GLU A 469 22.15 1.22 -13.07
N SER A 470 23.45 1.01 -12.82
CA SER A 470 24.52 1.39 -13.75
C SER A 470 24.45 2.86 -14.19
N ALA A 471 23.97 3.73 -13.29
CA ALA A 471 23.98 5.18 -13.54
C ALA A 471 25.39 5.75 -13.48
N LEU A 472 26.30 5.11 -12.74
CA LEU A 472 27.71 5.43 -12.66
C LEU A 472 28.52 4.37 -13.38
N MET A 473 29.43 4.79 -14.24
CA MET A 473 30.28 3.92 -15.05
C MET A 473 31.71 4.47 -15.08
N ASP A 474 32.69 3.61 -15.22
CA ASP A 474 34.06 3.98 -15.47
C ASP A 474 34.32 4.28 -16.97
N GLY A 475 35.39 4.96 -17.25
CA GLY A 475 35.90 5.11 -18.62
C GLY A 475 36.76 3.92 -19.00
N VAL A 476 36.54 3.33 -20.19
CA VAL A 476 37.26 2.14 -20.65
C VAL A 476 38.78 2.43 -20.83
N ASP A 477 39.14 3.59 -21.37
CA ASP A 477 40.53 3.92 -21.75
C ASP A 477 41.17 5.02 -20.87
N LYS A 478 40.41 5.63 -19.99
CA LYS A 478 40.86 6.73 -19.14
C LYS A 478 40.19 6.67 -17.78
N PRO A 479 40.84 7.08 -16.69
CA PRO A 479 40.18 7.27 -15.42
C PRO A 479 39.14 8.40 -15.58
N LEU A 480 37.90 8.05 -15.78
CA LEU A 480 36.77 8.94 -16.02
C LEU A 480 35.52 8.37 -15.38
N LEU A 481 34.94 9.09 -14.46
CA LEU A 481 33.63 8.79 -13.93
C LEU A 481 32.56 9.34 -14.88
N LYS A 482 31.78 8.44 -15.49
CA LYS A 482 30.63 8.78 -16.34
C LYS A 482 29.35 8.66 -15.50
N PHE A 483 28.42 9.57 -15.72
CA PHE A 483 27.12 9.56 -15.07
C PHE A 483 26.01 9.62 -16.11
N LEU A 484 25.10 8.65 -16.05
CA LEU A 484 23.88 8.60 -16.84
C LEU A 484 22.69 8.91 -15.92
N GLU A 485 22.27 10.17 -15.88
CA GLU A 485 21.26 10.68 -14.96
C GLU A 485 19.93 9.94 -15.10
N ARG A 486 19.54 9.57 -16.31
CA ARG A 486 18.32 8.79 -16.58
C ARG A 486 18.21 7.50 -15.75
N ASN A 487 19.32 6.84 -15.49
CA ASN A 487 19.36 5.60 -14.71
C ASN A 487 19.42 5.86 -13.21
N CYS A 488 19.73 7.08 -12.78
CA CYS A 488 19.83 7.39 -11.36
C CYS A 488 18.48 7.33 -10.67
N VAL A 489 18.40 6.60 -9.55
CA VAL A 489 17.21 6.46 -8.70
C VAL A 489 17.36 7.17 -7.36
N GLN A 490 18.39 8.00 -7.19
CA GLN A 490 18.64 8.78 -5.97
C GLN A 490 18.66 7.93 -4.69
N CYS A 491 19.20 6.70 -4.76
CA CYS A 491 19.19 5.75 -3.65
C CYS A 491 20.24 6.00 -2.57
N GLY A 492 21.23 6.86 -2.82
CA GLY A 492 22.28 7.19 -1.86
C GLY A 492 23.45 6.20 -1.75
N LEU A 493 23.41 5.03 -2.39
CA LEU A 493 24.49 4.04 -2.29
C LEU A 493 25.87 4.57 -2.71
N CYS A 494 25.95 5.38 -3.77
CA CYS A 494 27.21 5.97 -4.21
C CYS A 494 27.76 6.99 -3.22
N GLU A 495 26.89 7.76 -2.56
CA GLU A 495 27.24 8.71 -1.51
C GLU A 495 27.74 7.97 -0.27
N ALA A 496 26.97 7.00 0.23
CA ALA A 496 27.31 6.21 1.42
C ALA A 496 28.56 5.32 1.25
N THR A 497 28.88 4.93 0.01
CA THR A 497 30.06 4.09 -0.30
C THR A 497 31.33 4.95 -0.52
N CYS A 498 31.19 6.26 -0.72
CA CYS A 498 32.34 7.12 -1.05
C CYS A 498 33.25 7.31 0.17
N PRO A 499 34.51 6.82 0.16
CA PRO A 499 35.40 6.94 1.32
C PRO A 499 35.87 8.38 1.58
N GLU A 500 35.73 9.26 0.57
CA GLU A 500 36.20 10.65 0.61
C GLU A 500 35.05 11.65 0.81
N ASP A 501 33.82 11.20 1.04
CA ASP A 501 32.62 12.05 1.10
C ASP A 501 32.55 13.06 -0.05
N ALA A 502 32.87 12.58 -1.25
CA ALA A 502 32.99 13.43 -2.44
C ALA A 502 31.71 13.51 -3.27
N ILE A 503 30.65 12.75 -2.91
CA ILE A 503 29.41 12.66 -3.67
C ILE A 503 28.27 13.19 -2.82
N ALA A 504 27.42 14.02 -3.44
CA ALA A 504 26.16 14.47 -2.89
C ALA A 504 25.05 14.29 -3.93
N LEU A 505 23.82 14.03 -3.46
CA LEU A 505 22.64 13.89 -4.31
C LEU A 505 21.93 15.23 -4.49
N SER A 506 21.41 15.48 -5.70
CA SER A 506 20.63 16.69 -6.01
C SER A 506 19.36 16.31 -6.78
N PRO A 507 18.19 16.33 -6.14
CA PRO A 507 16.92 15.98 -6.80
C PRO A 507 16.55 16.98 -7.90
N ARG A 508 16.46 16.49 -9.13
CA ARG A 508 15.99 17.24 -10.29
C ARG A 508 15.49 16.31 -11.38
N LEU A 509 14.85 16.85 -12.39
CA LEU A 509 14.49 16.13 -13.62
C LEU A 509 15.07 16.90 -14.82
N LEU A 510 16.01 16.28 -15.51
CA LEU A 510 16.62 16.83 -16.71
C LEU A 510 15.80 16.41 -17.93
N LEU A 511 15.41 17.41 -18.76
CA LEU A 511 14.46 17.24 -19.87
C LEU A 511 15.11 17.46 -21.25
N THR A 512 16.38 17.78 -21.30
CA THR A 512 17.10 18.02 -22.56
C THR A 512 17.21 16.75 -23.40
N PRO A 513 16.94 16.79 -24.73
CA PRO A 513 17.00 15.61 -25.61
C PRO A 513 18.36 14.92 -25.67
N ALA A 514 19.44 15.66 -25.43
CA ALA A 514 20.82 15.14 -25.49
C ALA A 514 21.15 14.14 -24.36
N VAL A 515 20.34 14.07 -23.32
CA VAL A 515 20.57 13.26 -22.12
C VAL A 515 19.48 12.18 -21.95
N ARG A 516 18.46 12.20 -22.79
CA ARG A 516 17.33 11.25 -22.82
C ARG A 516 17.55 10.06 -23.77
#